data_28391e28417a5826ef9de37baa320989
#
_entry.id   28391e28417a5826ef9de37baa320989
#
_cell.length_a   1.000
_cell.length_b   1.000
_cell.length_c   1.000
_cell.angle_alpha   90.00
_cell.angle_beta   90.00
_cell.angle_gamma   90.00
#
_symmetry.space_group_name_H-M   'P 1'
#
loop_
_entity.id
_entity.type
_entity.pdbx_description
1 polymer ?
#
loop_
_entity_poly.entity_id
_entity_poly.type
_entity_poly.pdbx_seq_one_letter_code
_entity_poly.pdbx_strand_id
1 'polypeptide(L)'
;MLNLKEAYRYQNFLDRLMGEASGAMRERTNALDTTKLHKRKAANASAEDLEELVECPDQLCPADVLALMQKLSEERRMVTAAIGSTKRKLAEGSNLDIDAAREYAKFVRYTADSLGYILRTKAGVTTAMGQGYTFNSEGNQVPYVYEIEQTTKERFDRAKFKAAQKEMLKKADQLSAEIEKAQVDAIVEFEPAFDVNDSFEDIMTEQYSGRGALPSE
;
A
#
# COMPACT_ATOMS: atom_id res chain seq x y z
N MET A 1 -13.63 20.13 11.12
CA MET A 1 -13.15 19.12 12.09
C MET A 1 -13.35 17.75 11.48
N LEU A 2 -12.35 16.91 11.50
CA LEU A 2 -12.36 15.56 10.93
C LEU A 2 -12.48 14.52 12.05
N ASN A 3 -13.13 13.38 11.79
CA ASN A 3 -12.90 12.21 12.64
C ASN A 3 -11.56 11.53 12.29
N LEU A 4 -11.11 10.60 13.13
CA LEU A 4 -9.80 9.96 12.94
C LEU A 4 -9.72 9.17 11.62
N LYS A 5 -10.84 8.57 11.15
CA LYS A 5 -10.92 7.85 9.86
C LYS A 5 -10.80 8.81 8.67
N GLU A 6 -11.46 9.96 8.74
CA GLU A 6 -11.35 11.03 7.75
C GLU A 6 -9.94 11.63 7.71
N ALA A 7 -9.32 11.83 8.88
CA ALA A 7 -7.95 12.31 8.96
C ALA A 7 -6.95 11.35 8.31
N TYR A 8 -7.12 10.04 8.45
CA TYR A 8 -6.31 9.06 7.70
C TYR A 8 -6.58 9.10 6.20
N ARG A 9 -7.86 9.28 5.79
CA ARG A 9 -8.20 9.44 4.37
C ARG A 9 -7.51 10.69 3.80
N TYR A 10 -7.51 11.78 4.55
CA TYR A 10 -6.82 13.02 4.17
C TYR A 10 -5.29 12.82 4.07
N GLN A 11 -4.68 12.06 4.97
CA GLN A 11 -3.26 11.72 4.85
C GLN A 11 -2.95 10.98 3.55
N ASN A 12 -3.76 9.97 3.20
CA ASN A 12 -3.57 9.21 1.96
C ASN A 12 -3.78 10.09 0.71
N PHE A 13 -4.70 11.05 0.78
CA PHE A 13 -4.91 12.04 -0.27
C PHE A 13 -3.66 12.91 -0.48
N LEU A 14 -3.07 13.43 0.60
CA LEU A 14 -1.83 14.21 0.52
C LEU A 14 -0.65 13.38 -0.03
N ASP A 15 -0.55 12.10 0.35
CA ASP A 15 0.49 11.20 -0.15
C ASP A 15 0.31 10.95 -1.66
N ARG A 16 -0.94 10.84 -2.17
CA ARG A 16 -1.26 10.75 -3.59
C ARG A 16 -0.84 12.02 -4.33
N LEU A 17 -1.27 13.19 -3.86
CA LEU A 17 -0.90 14.48 -4.47
C LEU A 17 0.62 14.69 -4.52
N MET A 18 1.34 14.30 -3.47
CA MET A 18 2.81 14.35 -3.44
C MET A 18 3.42 13.44 -4.52
N GLY A 19 2.82 12.28 -4.75
CA GLY A 19 3.23 11.37 -5.83
C GLY A 19 3.05 11.99 -7.22
N GLU A 20 1.90 12.60 -7.46
CA GLU A 20 1.56 13.29 -8.71
C GLU A 20 2.48 14.51 -8.94
N ALA A 21 2.68 15.36 -7.91
CA ALA A 21 3.62 16.48 -7.96
C ALA A 21 5.07 16.03 -8.23
N SER A 22 5.49 14.93 -7.59
CA SER A 22 6.81 14.34 -7.85
C SER A 22 6.94 13.78 -9.27
N GLY A 23 5.84 13.25 -9.84
CA GLY A 23 5.77 12.85 -11.24
C GLY A 23 5.97 14.05 -12.17
N ALA A 24 5.17 15.08 -11.98
CA ALA A 24 5.25 16.34 -12.76
C ALA A 24 6.65 16.97 -12.71
N MET A 25 7.30 16.96 -11.54
CA MET A 25 8.66 17.49 -11.37
C MET A 25 9.72 16.69 -12.14
N ARG A 26 9.46 15.41 -12.44
CA ARG A 26 10.39 14.55 -13.21
C ARG A 26 10.17 14.63 -14.70
N GLU A 27 9.09 15.22 -15.16
CA GLU A 27 8.82 15.37 -16.57
C GLU A 27 9.75 16.40 -17.20
N ARG A 28 10.46 15.95 -18.23
CA ARG A 28 11.47 16.79 -18.91
C ARG A 28 10.84 18.03 -19.57
N THR A 29 9.64 17.89 -20.08
CA THR A 29 8.86 18.99 -20.70
C THR A 29 8.54 20.10 -19.72
N ASN A 30 8.37 19.80 -18.44
CA ASN A 30 8.16 20.81 -17.41
C ASN A 30 9.46 21.53 -17.00
N ALA A 31 10.60 20.88 -17.17
CA ALA A 31 11.89 21.38 -16.70
C ALA A 31 12.70 22.13 -17.78
N LEU A 32 12.42 21.91 -19.06
CA LEU A 32 13.26 22.39 -20.17
C LEU A 32 12.44 22.90 -21.33
N ASP A 33 12.72 24.12 -21.75
CA ASP A 33 12.27 24.63 -23.04
C ASP A 33 13.09 24.02 -24.18
N THR A 34 12.44 23.69 -25.28
CA THR A 34 13.09 23.04 -26.41
C THR A 34 12.96 23.94 -27.65
N THR A 35 14.10 24.40 -28.18
CA THR A 35 14.17 25.13 -29.45
C THR A 35 14.81 24.22 -30.50
N LYS A 36 14.19 24.18 -31.69
CA LYS A 36 14.72 23.50 -32.87
C LYS A 36 15.34 24.51 -33.81
N LEU A 37 16.62 24.38 -34.10
CA LEU A 37 17.29 25.13 -35.14
C LEU A 37 17.35 24.31 -36.43
N HIS A 38 16.55 24.73 -37.44
CA HIS A 38 16.54 24.12 -38.75
C HIS A 38 17.68 24.76 -39.61
N LYS A 39 18.83 24.09 -39.70
CA LYS A 39 20.01 24.53 -40.44
C LYS A 39 19.81 24.35 -41.94
N ARG A 40 18.86 25.11 -42.51
CA ARG A 40 18.48 25.03 -43.95
C ARG A 40 19.57 25.54 -44.87
N LYS A 41 20.31 26.57 -44.43
CA LYS A 41 21.42 27.17 -45.19
C LYS A 41 22.55 26.21 -45.50
N ALA A 42 22.77 25.19 -44.60
CA ALA A 42 23.76 24.15 -44.82
C ALA A 42 23.40 23.21 -46.00
N ALA A 43 22.12 23.03 -46.30
CA ALA A 43 21.63 22.19 -47.37
C ALA A 43 21.34 23.00 -48.66
N ASN A 44 20.94 24.27 -48.54
CA ASN A 44 20.64 25.18 -49.64
C ASN A 44 21.14 26.59 -49.27
N ALA A 45 22.17 27.07 -49.99
CA ALA A 45 22.84 28.35 -49.70
C ALA A 45 21.91 29.57 -49.79
N SER A 46 20.78 29.48 -50.54
CA SER A 46 19.77 30.53 -50.66
C SER A 46 18.65 30.48 -49.62
N ALA A 47 18.63 29.45 -48.74
CA ALA A 47 17.66 29.32 -47.67
C ALA A 47 18.21 30.00 -46.40
N GLU A 48 17.29 30.50 -45.56
CA GLU A 48 17.64 31.00 -44.22
C GLU A 48 17.39 29.89 -43.17
N ASP A 49 18.21 29.86 -42.12
CA ASP A 49 18.01 29.02 -40.99
C ASP A 49 16.74 29.46 -40.23
N LEU A 50 15.99 28.52 -39.67
CA LEU A 50 14.75 28.80 -38.95
C LEU A 50 14.87 28.26 -37.52
N GLU A 51 14.60 29.11 -36.56
CA GLU A 51 14.46 28.74 -35.16
C GLU A 51 12.98 28.56 -34.83
N GLU A 52 12.63 27.41 -34.25
CA GLU A 52 11.27 27.02 -33.87
C GLU A 52 11.26 26.67 -32.39
N LEU A 53 10.49 27.40 -31.58
CA LEU A 53 10.20 27.05 -30.20
C LEU A 53 9.16 25.93 -30.21
N VAL A 54 9.45 24.81 -29.50
CA VAL A 54 8.49 23.72 -29.33
C VAL A 54 7.56 24.09 -28.19
N GLU A 55 6.35 24.50 -28.50
CA GLU A 55 5.33 24.81 -27.52
C GLU A 55 4.82 23.53 -26.85
N CYS A 56 4.76 23.51 -25.51
CA CYS A 56 4.15 22.47 -24.70
C CYS A 56 2.99 23.10 -23.92
N PRO A 57 1.74 23.00 -24.41
CA PRO A 57 0.59 23.73 -23.84
C PRO A 57 0.26 23.33 -22.39
N ASP A 58 0.59 22.11 -22.00
CA ASP A 58 0.31 21.57 -20.65
C ASP A 58 1.53 21.64 -19.72
N GLN A 59 2.52 22.48 -20.06
CA GLN A 59 3.75 22.60 -19.28
C GLN A 59 3.50 23.28 -17.94
N LEU A 60 3.88 22.60 -16.86
CA LEU A 60 3.80 23.12 -15.50
C LEU A 60 5.09 23.86 -15.12
N CYS A 61 4.94 24.97 -14.40
CA CYS A 61 6.09 25.69 -13.86
C CYS A 61 6.73 24.89 -12.69
N PRO A 62 8.02 24.52 -12.78
CA PRO A 62 8.69 23.76 -11.72
C PRO A 62 8.68 24.46 -10.35
N ALA A 63 8.73 25.79 -10.34
CA ALA A 63 8.70 26.58 -9.11
C ALA A 63 7.33 26.45 -8.39
N ASP A 64 6.24 26.41 -9.14
CA ASP A 64 4.89 26.26 -8.61
C ASP A 64 4.67 24.83 -8.09
N VAL A 65 5.15 23.83 -8.84
CA VAL A 65 5.13 22.42 -8.38
C VAL A 65 5.94 22.26 -7.09
N LEU A 66 7.13 22.88 -6.98
CA LEU A 66 7.93 22.86 -5.76
C LEU A 66 7.21 23.54 -4.61
N ALA A 67 6.56 24.68 -4.83
CA ALA A 67 5.79 25.39 -3.81
C ALA A 67 4.63 24.52 -3.30
N LEU A 68 3.91 23.83 -4.19
CA LEU A 68 2.89 22.85 -3.81
C LEU A 68 3.47 21.70 -2.97
N MET A 69 4.60 21.11 -3.40
CA MET A 69 5.24 20.01 -2.66
C MET A 69 5.64 20.44 -1.24
N GLN A 70 6.13 21.66 -1.05
CA GLN A 70 6.45 22.22 0.26
C GLN A 70 5.19 22.37 1.12
N LYS A 71 4.11 22.89 0.55
CA LYS A 71 2.81 23.03 1.23
C LYS A 71 2.23 21.68 1.63
N LEU A 72 2.27 20.68 0.72
CA LEU A 72 1.83 19.31 1.00
C LEU A 72 2.64 18.67 2.14
N SER A 73 3.95 18.89 2.17
CA SER A 73 4.82 18.35 3.22
C SER A 73 4.48 18.92 4.59
N GLU A 74 4.24 20.22 4.68
CA GLU A 74 3.87 20.86 5.94
C GLU A 74 2.47 20.45 6.39
N GLU A 75 1.51 20.39 5.47
CA GLU A 75 0.14 19.94 5.74
C GLU A 75 0.13 18.49 6.24
N ARG A 76 0.95 17.62 5.62
CA ARG A 76 1.14 16.23 6.02
C ARG A 76 1.72 16.10 7.43
N ARG A 77 2.66 16.97 7.78
CA ARG A 77 3.23 17.05 9.12
C ARG A 77 2.18 17.44 10.16
N MET A 78 1.39 18.47 9.85
CA MET A 78 0.38 19.01 10.77
C MET A 78 -0.73 17.98 11.05
N VAL A 79 -1.30 17.37 10.02
CA VAL A 79 -2.34 16.33 10.19
C VAL A 79 -1.81 15.12 10.95
N THR A 80 -0.53 14.73 10.72
CA THR A 80 0.09 13.62 11.44
C THR A 80 0.22 13.93 12.94
N ALA A 81 0.61 15.16 13.28
CA ALA A 81 0.70 15.60 14.67
C ALA A 81 -0.68 15.62 15.35
N ALA A 82 -1.71 16.11 14.66
CA ALA A 82 -3.08 16.14 15.17
C ALA A 82 -3.65 14.72 15.41
N ILE A 83 -3.42 13.80 14.48
CA ILE A 83 -3.77 12.37 14.65
C ILE A 83 -3.06 11.78 15.86
N GLY A 84 -1.75 12.03 16.01
CA GLY A 84 -0.97 11.55 17.15
C GLY A 84 -1.48 12.10 18.49
N SER A 85 -1.88 13.36 18.52
CA SER A 85 -2.51 13.97 19.71
C SER A 85 -3.83 13.31 20.06
N THR A 86 -4.70 13.09 19.06
CA THR A 86 -6.01 12.44 19.24
C THR A 86 -5.85 11.00 19.74
N LYS A 87 -4.90 10.25 19.21
CA LYS A 87 -4.61 8.87 19.68
C LYS A 87 -4.17 8.85 21.16
N ARG A 88 -3.32 9.80 21.57
CA ARG A 88 -2.91 9.90 22.99
C ARG A 88 -4.09 10.21 23.88
N LYS A 89 -4.94 11.18 23.52
CA LYS A 89 -6.17 11.50 24.27
C LYS A 89 -7.09 10.28 24.41
N LEU A 90 -7.22 9.47 23.35
CA LEU A 90 -8.00 8.22 23.37
C LEU A 90 -7.40 7.19 24.32
N ALA A 91 -6.10 6.96 24.26
CA ALA A 91 -5.41 6.00 25.13
C ALA A 91 -5.55 6.39 26.61
N GLU A 92 -5.45 7.68 26.93
CA GLU A 92 -5.61 8.22 28.28
C GLU A 92 -7.06 8.19 28.78
N GLY A 93 -8.02 8.50 27.90
CA GLY A 93 -9.45 8.63 28.27
C GLY A 93 -10.23 7.33 28.26
N SER A 94 -9.97 6.43 27.31
CA SER A 94 -10.70 5.15 27.13
C SER A 94 -9.85 3.90 27.39
N ASN A 95 -8.58 4.06 27.75
CA ASN A 95 -7.61 2.99 27.89
C ASN A 95 -7.47 2.12 26.60
N LEU A 96 -7.81 2.68 25.43
CA LEU A 96 -7.72 2.03 24.13
C LEU A 96 -6.53 2.61 23.34
N ASP A 97 -5.42 1.89 23.35
CA ASP A 97 -4.35 2.14 22.39
C ASP A 97 -4.71 1.47 21.04
N ILE A 98 -5.12 2.31 20.07
CA ILE A 98 -5.57 1.83 18.75
C ILE A 98 -4.47 1.06 18.02
N ASP A 99 -3.21 1.49 18.14
CA ASP A 99 -2.12 0.87 17.41
C ASP A 99 -1.78 -0.48 18.03
N ALA A 100 -1.68 -0.56 19.36
CA ALA A 100 -1.49 -1.82 20.08
C ALA A 100 -2.66 -2.80 19.86
N ALA A 101 -3.89 -2.31 19.89
CA ALA A 101 -5.08 -3.12 19.64
C ALA A 101 -5.10 -3.67 18.20
N ARG A 102 -4.69 -2.87 17.22
CA ARG A 102 -4.59 -3.29 15.81
C ARG A 102 -3.55 -4.40 15.61
N GLU A 103 -2.35 -4.22 16.17
CA GLU A 103 -1.30 -5.24 16.09
C GLU A 103 -1.72 -6.53 16.80
N TYR A 104 -2.38 -6.42 17.95
CA TYR A 104 -2.90 -7.59 18.65
C TYR A 104 -3.99 -8.31 17.84
N ALA A 105 -4.95 -7.59 17.26
CA ALA A 105 -5.98 -8.20 16.41
C ALA A 105 -5.37 -8.93 15.19
N LYS A 106 -4.35 -8.33 14.58
CA LYS A 106 -3.57 -8.95 13.48
C LYS A 106 -2.89 -10.23 13.92
N PHE A 107 -2.27 -10.25 15.10
CA PHE A 107 -1.59 -11.41 15.64
C PHE A 107 -2.57 -12.55 15.97
N VAL A 108 -3.73 -12.21 16.54
CA VAL A 108 -4.81 -13.18 16.83
C VAL A 108 -5.35 -13.80 15.54
N ARG A 109 -5.54 -13.01 14.46
CA ARG A 109 -5.93 -13.56 13.15
C ARG A 109 -4.88 -14.49 12.56
N TYR A 110 -3.61 -14.10 12.60
CA TYR A 110 -2.52 -14.95 12.14
C TYR A 110 -2.50 -16.32 12.87
N THR A 111 -2.72 -16.31 14.19
CA THR A 111 -2.82 -17.55 14.98
C THR A 111 -4.05 -18.38 14.57
N ALA A 112 -5.19 -17.73 14.35
CA ALA A 112 -6.41 -18.41 13.88
C ALA A 112 -6.23 -19.04 12.49
N ASP A 113 -5.51 -18.36 11.59
CA ASP A 113 -5.18 -18.86 10.25
C ASP A 113 -4.25 -20.08 10.33
N SER A 114 -3.27 -20.06 11.24
CA SER A 114 -2.38 -21.19 11.51
C SER A 114 -3.16 -22.40 12.01
N LEU A 115 -4.15 -22.19 12.90
CA LEU A 115 -5.08 -23.25 13.32
C LEU A 115 -5.93 -23.74 12.15
N GLY A 116 -6.39 -22.86 11.28
CA GLY A 116 -7.11 -23.20 10.08
C GLY A 116 -6.30 -24.07 9.11
N TYR A 117 -5.00 -23.84 9.03
CA TYR A 117 -4.10 -24.67 8.21
C TYR A 117 -4.03 -26.11 8.73
N ILE A 118 -3.79 -26.29 10.04
CA ILE A 118 -3.72 -27.65 10.63
C ILE A 118 -5.07 -28.38 10.56
N LEU A 119 -6.19 -27.65 10.66
CA LEU A 119 -7.54 -28.22 10.54
C LEU A 119 -7.89 -28.71 9.12
N ARG A 120 -7.13 -28.34 8.09
CA ARG A 120 -7.29 -28.86 6.72
C ARG A 120 -6.59 -30.19 6.51
N THR A 121 -5.65 -30.55 7.38
CA THR A 121 -4.97 -31.86 7.28
C THR A 121 -5.98 -32.98 7.50
N LYS A 122 -5.81 -34.07 6.81
CA LYS A 122 -6.68 -35.25 6.91
C LYS A 122 -5.83 -36.44 7.36
N ALA A 123 -6.32 -37.14 8.34
CA ALA A 123 -5.86 -38.49 8.68
C ALA A 123 -6.35 -39.47 7.60
N GLY A 124 -5.60 -40.52 7.36
CA GLY A 124 -5.98 -41.51 6.35
C GLY A 124 -4.98 -42.64 6.23
N VAL A 125 -5.31 -43.57 5.38
CA VAL A 125 -4.46 -44.68 4.99
C VAL A 125 -4.13 -44.52 3.51
N THR A 126 -2.87 -44.61 3.18
CA THR A 126 -2.37 -44.63 1.78
C THR A 126 -1.55 -45.89 1.56
N THR A 127 -1.62 -46.42 0.37
CA THR A 127 -0.87 -47.61 -0.01
C THR A 127 0.25 -47.22 -0.99
N ALA A 128 1.42 -47.75 -0.80
CA ALA A 128 2.58 -47.61 -1.67
C ALA A 128 3.20 -48.98 -1.93
N MET A 129 3.91 -49.13 -3.03
CA MET A 129 4.64 -50.36 -3.33
C MET A 129 6.09 -50.23 -2.88
N GLY A 130 6.55 -51.18 -2.09
CA GLY A 130 7.94 -51.32 -1.67
C GLY A 130 8.63 -52.43 -2.51
N GLN A 131 9.93 -52.35 -2.58
CA GLN A 131 10.76 -53.38 -3.21
C GLN A 131 11.70 -54.00 -2.16
N GLY A 132 11.67 -55.31 -2.04
CA GLY A 132 12.59 -56.09 -1.23
C GLY A 132 13.39 -57.08 -2.07
N TYR A 133 14.35 -57.73 -1.49
CA TYR A 133 15.18 -58.75 -2.13
C TYR A 133 15.16 -60.03 -1.30
N THR A 134 15.11 -61.14 -1.96
CA THR A 134 15.25 -62.48 -1.36
C THR A 134 16.24 -63.31 -2.17
N PHE A 135 16.71 -64.44 -1.60
CA PHE A 135 17.60 -65.37 -2.34
C PHE A 135 16.76 -66.53 -2.87
N ASN A 136 16.97 -66.86 -4.13
CA ASN A 136 16.37 -68.04 -4.72
C ASN A 136 17.12 -69.33 -4.31
N SER A 137 16.64 -70.50 -4.73
CA SER A 137 17.26 -71.79 -4.42
C SER A 137 18.69 -71.99 -4.94
N GLU A 138 19.12 -71.14 -5.88
CA GLU A 138 20.46 -71.12 -6.47
C GLU A 138 21.38 -70.10 -5.76
N GLY A 139 20.93 -69.38 -4.73
CA GLY A 139 21.68 -68.38 -4.01
C GLY A 139 21.74 -67.00 -4.70
N ASN A 140 20.98 -66.79 -5.78
CA ASN A 140 20.94 -65.50 -6.47
C ASN A 140 19.92 -64.57 -5.80
N GLN A 141 20.26 -63.31 -5.67
CA GLN A 141 19.39 -62.28 -5.16
C GLN A 141 18.31 -61.92 -6.20
N VAL A 142 17.02 -62.07 -5.84
CA VAL A 142 15.87 -61.75 -6.69
C VAL A 142 15.01 -60.71 -5.97
N PRO A 143 14.55 -59.67 -6.72
CA PRO A 143 13.65 -58.66 -6.18
C PRO A 143 12.23 -59.22 -6.02
N TYR A 144 11.53 -58.78 -4.97
CA TYR A 144 10.10 -58.93 -4.84
C TYR A 144 9.44 -57.62 -4.47
N VAL A 145 8.17 -57.45 -4.85
CA VAL A 145 7.38 -56.25 -4.57
C VAL A 145 6.41 -56.59 -3.43
N TYR A 146 6.28 -55.65 -2.52
CA TYR A 146 5.33 -55.77 -1.42
C TYR A 146 4.56 -54.46 -1.19
N GLU A 147 3.41 -54.54 -0.57
CA GLU A 147 2.56 -53.41 -0.25
C GLU A 147 2.98 -52.79 1.09
N ILE A 148 3.09 -51.47 1.07
CA ILE A 148 3.33 -50.66 2.28
C ILE A 148 2.05 -49.91 2.59
N GLU A 149 1.40 -50.21 3.68
CA GLU A 149 0.29 -49.42 4.17
C GLU A 149 0.82 -48.35 5.13
N GLN A 150 0.64 -47.08 4.73
CA GLN A 150 1.02 -45.93 5.53
C GLN A 150 -0.23 -45.33 6.18
N THR A 151 -0.38 -45.50 7.48
CA THR A 151 -1.46 -44.90 8.27
C THR A 151 -1.02 -43.59 8.87
N THR A 152 -1.73 -42.51 8.57
CA THR A 152 -1.57 -41.21 9.25
C THR A 152 -2.69 -40.98 10.23
N LYS A 153 -2.36 -40.49 11.44
CA LYS A 153 -3.33 -40.19 12.50
C LYS A 153 -3.16 -38.77 12.99
N GLU A 154 -4.28 -38.15 13.36
CA GLU A 154 -4.23 -36.82 13.98
C GLU A 154 -3.56 -36.91 15.36
N ARG A 155 -2.67 -35.96 15.63
CA ARG A 155 -1.98 -35.82 16.94
C ARG A 155 -2.58 -34.70 17.79
N PHE A 156 -3.72 -34.17 17.37
CA PHE A 156 -4.42 -33.08 18.06
C PHE A 156 -5.91 -33.32 18.13
N ASP A 157 -6.58 -32.67 19.08
CA ASP A 157 -8.03 -32.72 19.24
C ASP A 157 -8.65 -31.70 18.28
N ARG A 158 -9.21 -32.17 17.17
CA ARG A 158 -9.82 -31.34 16.11
C ARG A 158 -10.96 -30.46 16.64
N ALA A 159 -11.76 -30.95 17.58
CA ALA A 159 -12.88 -30.18 18.13
C ALA A 159 -12.39 -29.01 18.97
N LYS A 160 -11.36 -29.22 19.80
CA LYS A 160 -10.72 -28.15 20.59
C LYS A 160 -10.06 -27.10 19.72
N PHE A 161 -9.32 -27.53 18.69
CA PHE A 161 -8.65 -26.59 17.75
C PHE A 161 -9.66 -25.75 16.97
N LYS A 162 -10.76 -26.36 16.51
CA LYS A 162 -11.85 -25.65 15.84
C LYS A 162 -12.54 -24.64 16.76
N ALA A 163 -12.77 -24.99 18.02
CA ALA A 163 -13.34 -24.09 19.01
C ALA A 163 -12.40 -22.90 19.29
N ALA A 164 -11.09 -23.16 19.49
CA ALA A 164 -10.08 -22.15 19.71
C ALA A 164 -9.97 -21.18 18.50
N GLN A 165 -9.97 -21.70 17.27
CA GLN A 165 -9.97 -20.89 16.06
C GLN A 165 -11.17 -19.94 16.01
N LYS A 166 -12.37 -20.47 16.27
CA LYS A 166 -13.60 -19.67 16.27
C LYS A 166 -13.58 -18.56 17.32
N GLU A 167 -13.07 -18.87 18.52
CA GLU A 167 -12.93 -17.89 19.61
C GLU A 167 -11.94 -16.78 19.25
N MET A 168 -10.78 -17.13 18.67
CA MET A 168 -9.78 -16.16 18.21
C MET A 168 -10.32 -15.24 17.13
N LEU A 169 -11.02 -15.78 16.12
CA LEU A 169 -11.64 -14.98 15.08
C LEU A 169 -12.67 -14.02 15.67
N LYS A 170 -13.55 -14.50 16.56
CA LYS A 170 -14.53 -13.66 17.25
C LYS A 170 -13.85 -12.51 18.02
N LYS A 171 -12.76 -12.81 18.74
CA LYS A 171 -12.00 -11.79 19.50
C LYS A 171 -11.37 -10.75 18.58
N ALA A 172 -10.78 -11.19 17.46
CA ALA A 172 -10.19 -10.28 16.48
C ALA A 172 -11.25 -9.36 15.82
N ASP A 173 -12.44 -9.88 15.56
CA ASP A 173 -13.56 -9.13 14.99
C ASP A 173 -14.11 -8.11 15.99
N GLN A 174 -14.24 -8.48 17.27
CA GLN A 174 -14.63 -7.57 18.35
C GLN A 174 -13.65 -6.41 18.49
N LEU A 175 -12.34 -6.70 18.54
CA LEU A 175 -11.31 -5.66 18.60
C LEU A 175 -11.35 -4.74 17.37
N SER A 176 -11.58 -5.29 16.18
CA SER A 176 -11.70 -4.49 14.97
C SER A 176 -12.90 -3.56 15.00
N ALA A 177 -14.04 -4.03 15.50
CA ALA A 177 -15.23 -3.21 15.67
C ALA A 177 -15.03 -2.08 16.71
N GLU A 178 -14.34 -2.37 17.81
CA GLU A 178 -13.98 -1.36 18.82
C GLU A 178 -13.03 -0.30 18.25
N ILE A 179 -12.01 -0.70 17.49
CA ILE A 179 -11.10 0.22 16.81
C ILE A 179 -11.85 1.08 15.80
N GLU A 180 -12.71 0.48 14.97
CA GLU A 180 -13.48 1.23 13.97
C GLU A 180 -14.41 2.25 14.62
N LYS A 181 -15.10 1.86 15.68
CA LYS A 181 -15.93 2.77 16.48
C LYS A 181 -15.13 3.93 17.04
N ALA A 182 -13.99 3.65 17.67
CA ALA A 182 -13.12 4.68 18.23
C ALA A 182 -12.58 5.63 17.13
N GLN A 183 -12.32 5.14 15.93
CA GLN A 183 -11.86 5.97 14.81
C GLN A 183 -12.95 6.90 14.25
N VAL A 184 -14.22 6.50 14.34
CA VAL A 184 -15.35 7.33 13.91
C VAL A 184 -15.73 8.35 14.98
N ASP A 185 -15.67 7.96 16.26
CA ASP A 185 -16.10 8.81 17.39
C ASP A 185 -15.03 9.85 17.76
N ALA A 186 -13.74 9.56 17.51
CA ALA A 186 -12.65 10.45 17.88
C ALA A 186 -12.48 11.62 16.91
N ILE A 187 -12.61 12.84 17.44
CA ILE A 187 -12.45 14.08 16.66
C ILE A 187 -10.99 14.52 16.65
N VAL A 188 -10.48 14.77 15.46
CA VAL A 188 -9.16 15.35 15.20
C VAL A 188 -9.33 16.87 15.05
N GLU A 189 -8.68 17.63 15.91
CA GLU A 189 -8.65 19.10 15.86
C GLU A 189 -7.71 19.56 14.73
N PHE A 190 -8.22 19.49 13.49
CA PHE A 190 -7.47 19.84 12.29
C PHE A 190 -8.44 20.36 11.22
N GLU A 191 -8.03 21.38 10.48
CA GLU A 191 -8.76 21.95 9.36
C GLU A 191 -7.93 21.73 8.08
N PRO A 192 -8.42 20.93 7.12
CA PRO A 192 -7.72 20.64 5.88
C PRO A 192 -7.56 21.89 5.00
N ALA A 193 -6.37 22.06 4.42
CA ALA A 193 -6.09 23.14 3.46
C ALA A 193 -6.54 22.79 2.04
N PHE A 194 -6.87 21.52 1.76
CA PHE A 194 -7.30 21.02 0.46
C PHE A 194 -8.58 20.19 0.60
N ASP A 195 -9.43 20.17 -0.43
CA ASP A 195 -10.54 19.21 -0.50
C ASP A 195 -10.01 17.83 -0.97
N VAL A 196 -10.43 16.76 -0.31
CA VAL A 196 -10.03 15.39 -0.67
C VAL A 196 -10.55 14.93 -2.04
N ASN A 197 -11.47 15.68 -2.64
CA ASN A 197 -12.02 15.41 -3.95
C ASN A 197 -11.29 16.14 -5.08
N ASP A 198 -10.41 17.11 -4.75
CA ASP A 198 -9.65 17.84 -5.76
C ASP A 198 -8.61 16.94 -6.43
N SER A 199 -8.43 17.14 -7.72
CA SER A 199 -7.31 16.56 -8.47
C SER A 199 -6.06 17.43 -8.34
N PHE A 200 -4.91 16.86 -8.67
CA PHE A 200 -3.66 17.62 -8.77
C PHE A 200 -3.78 18.78 -9.76
N GLU A 201 -4.44 18.56 -10.90
CA GLU A 201 -4.65 19.55 -11.96
C GLU A 201 -5.56 20.68 -11.49
N ASP A 202 -6.63 20.39 -10.75
CA ASP A 202 -7.51 21.40 -10.16
C ASP A 202 -6.73 22.29 -9.20
N ILE A 203 -5.96 21.71 -8.30
CA ILE A 203 -5.14 22.46 -7.32
C ILE A 203 -4.09 23.32 -8.02
N MET A 204 -3.40 22.79 -9.05
CA MET A 204 -2.43 23.57 -9.81
C MET A 204 -3.09 24.72 -10.55
N THR A 205 -4.25 24.48 -11.15
CA THR A 205 -5.01 25.51 -11.88
C THR A 205 -5.51 26.61 -10.94
N GLU A 206 -6.13 26.26 -9.83
CA GLU A 206 -6.73 27.24 -8.91
C GLU A 206 -5.70 28.07 -8.14
N GLN A 207 -4.60 27.44 -7.71
CA GLN A 207 -3.65 28.10 -6.82
C GLN A 207 -2.43 28.71 -7.54
N TYR A 208 -2.11 28.27 -8.78
CA TYR A 208 -0.88 28.62 -9.47
C TYR A 208 -1.05 29.14 -10.90
N SER A 209 -2.19 28.95 -11.58
CA SER A 209 -2.39 29.40 -12.97
C SER A 209 -2.37 30.92 -13.19
N GLY A 210 -2.14 31.71 -12.16
CA GLY A 210 -1.97 33.17 -12.26
C GLY A 210 -0.52 33.67 -12.34
N ARG A 211 0.49 32.80 -12.28
CA ARG A 211 1.92 33.19 -12.16
C ARG A 211 2.78 32.87 -13.40
N GLY A 212 2.24 32.22 -14.41
CA GLY A 212 2.98 31.73 -15.57
C GLY A 212 3.25 32.75 -16.69
N ALA A 213 3.07 34.04 -16.45
CA ALA A 213 3.56 35.06 -17.39
C ALA A 213 4.89 35.60 -16.86
N LEU A 214 6.01 35.05 -17.32
CA LEU A 214 7.29 35.76 -17.24
C LEU A 214 7.13 37.10 -17.91
N PRO A 215 7.58 38.24 -17.34
CA PRO A 215 7.61 39.49 -18.02
C PRO A 215 8.53 39.35 -19.26
N SER A 216 7.99 39.58 -20.45
CA SER A 216 8.75 39.71 -21.65
C SER A 216 9.67 40.94 -21.51
N GLU A 217 10.99 40.71 -21.36
CA GLU A 217 11.99 41.74 -21.64
C GLU A 217 12.26 41.88 -23.13
#